data_1f9abfc64c65edca26619ecce2bbce3b
#
_entry.id   1f9abfc64c65edca26619ecce2bbce3b
#
_cell.length_a   1.000
_cell.length_b   1.000
_cell.length_c   1.000
_cell.angle_alpha   90.00
_cell.angle_beta   90.00
_cell.angle_gamma   90.00
#
_symmetry.space_group_name_H-M   'P 1'
#
loop_
_entity.id
_entity.type
_entity.pdbx_description
1 polymer ?
#
loop_
_entity_poly.entity_id
_entity_poly.type
_entity_poly.pdbx_seq_one_letter_code
_entity_poly.pdbx_strand_id
1 'polypeptide(L)'
;MKINHCIFPGDILYDTENFVWADIEHNKRKANIGITCILGYISGKLSAIKLRQVGSYIERGKSFGTLESPRYFGVVRAPISGRIIEVNHAIIDQPELANDSPYAEGWFAKMEISNIEEESKNLQSIENCYEKMATLIQKHHIICFGAFPDYEMFQIGVECAATLTKLDELLEKIIIGNVVHLVSDDTTADLEMVRWSEQTGQLLLETRKEGNLYHFIVKKMK
;
A
#
# COMPACT_ATOMS: atom_id res chain seq x y z
N MET A 1 0.69 12.70 8.01
CA MET A 1 -0.04 12.29 9.25
C MET A 1 0.00 10.77 9.38
N LYS A 2 -0.05 10.20 10.61
CA LYS A 2 -0.06 8.75 10.84
C LYS A 2 -1.37 8.35 11.51
N ILE A 3 -2.08 7.35 10.95
CA ILE A 3 -3.35 6.80 11.45
C ILE A 3 -3.21 5.28 11.53
N ASN A 4 -3.29 4.70 12.73
CA ASN A 4 -3.13 3.25 12.94
C ASN A 4 -1.92 2.68 12.16
N HIS A 5 -0.76 3.34 12.29
CA HIS A 5 0.49 3.05 11.60
C HIS A 5 0.52 3.32 10.09
N CYS A 6 -0.61 3.55 9.42
CA CYS A 6 -0.64 3.97 8.01
C CYS A 6 -0.25 5.45 7.87
N ILE A 7 0.59 5.74 6.88
CA ILE A 7 1.10 7.10 6.63
C ILE A 7 0.27 7.74 5.53
N PHE A 8 -0.17 8.99 5.79
CA PHE A 8 -0.91 9.82 4.84
C PHE A 8 -0.23 11.19 4.75
N PRO A 9 0.29 11.61 3.58
CA PRO A 9 0.77 12.97 3.36
C PRO A 9 -0.27 14.02 3.72
N GLY A 10 0.16 15.17 4.27
CA GLY A 10 -0.74 16.24 4.68
C GLY A 10 -0.99 17.29 3.58
N ASP A 11 -0.18 17.27 2.55
CA ASP A 11 -0.15 18.23 1.44
C ASP A 11 -0.97 17.80 0.21
N ILE A 12 -1.62 16.65 0.27
CA ILE A 12 -2.47 16.11 -0.79
C ILE A 12 -3.92 15.94 -0.33
N LEU A 13 -4.83 15.72 -1.27
CA LEU A 13 -6.25 15.54 -1.02
C LEU A 13 -6.69 14.10 -1.31
N TYR A 14 -7.74 13.65 -0.62
CA TYR A 14 -8.19 12.27 -0.62
C TYR A 14 -9.66 12.12 -1.05
N ASP A 15 -9.92 11.16 -1.94
CA ASP A 15 -11.23 10.58 -2.17
C ASP A 15 -11.34 9.30 -1.32
N THR A 16 -12.00 9.42 -0.19
CA THR A 16 -12.13 8.33 0.79
C THR A 16 -13.06 7.22 0.35
N GLU A 17 -13.91 7.45 -0.67
CA GLU A 17 -14.85 6.45 -1.18
C GLU A 17 -14.17 5.50 -2.17
N ASN A 18 -13.24 6.03 -2.96
CA ASN A 18 -12.54 5.28 -3.99
C ASN A 18 -11.09 4.93 -3.60
N PHE A 19 -10.64 5.32 -2.40
CA PHE A 19 -9.28 5.09 -1.87
C PHE A 19 -8.17 5.60 -2.79
N VAL A 20 -8.40 6.77 -3.38
CA VAL A 20 -7.44 7.44 -4.27
C VAL A 20 -7.10 8.83 -3.72
N TRP A 21 -5.98 9.38 -4.18
CA TRP A 21 -5.52 10.70 -3.79
C TRP A 21 -5.25 11.57 -5.00
N ALA A 22 -5.24 12.88 -4.78
CA ALA A 22 -4.83 13.88 -5.75
C ALA A 22 -3.92 14.93 -5.10
N ASP A 23 -2.75 15.13 -5.69
CA ASP A 23 -1.85 16.25 -5.40
C ASP A 23 -2.08 17.34 -6.44
N ILE A 24 -2.73 18.44 -6.05
CA ILE A 24 -3.22 19.48 -6.97
C ILE A 24 -2.26 20.66 -7.02
N GLU A 25 -1.67 20.88 -8.18
CA GLU A 25 -0.91 22.09 -8.50
C GLU A 25 -1.86 23.19 -9.01
N HIS A 26 -2.46 23.96 -8.11
CA HIS A 26 -3.49 24.97 -8.45
C HIS A 26 -3.07 25.93 -9.55
N ASN A 27 -1.83 26.45 -9.51
CA ASN A 27 -1.31 27.42 -10.47
C ASN A 27 -1.17 26.85 -11.90
N LYS A 28 -1.02 25.54 -12.04
CA LYS A 28 -0.83 24.86 -13.32
C LYS A 28 -2.06 24.13 -13.82
N ARG A 29 -3.14 24.11 -13.05
CA ARG A 29 -4.34 23.30 -13.31
C ARG A 29 -4.02 21.83 -13.58
N LYS A 30 -3.10 21.28 -12.80
CA LYS A 30 -2.65 19.88 -12.91
C LYS A 30 -2.80 19.17 -11.59
N ALA A 31 -2.97 17.86 -11.64
CA ALA A 31 -2.86 17.03 -10.47
C ALA A 31 -2.13 15.74 -10.79
N ASN A 32 -1.30 15.28 -9.84
CA ASN A 32 -0.87 13.90 -9.77
C ASN A 32 -1.95 13.11 -9.04
N ILE A 33 -2.25 11.91 -9.50
CA ILE A 33 -3.23 11.02 -8.87
C ILE A 33 -2.64 9.65 -8.65
N GLY A 34 -3.11 8.96 -7.61
CA GLY A 34 -2.69 7.60 -7.29
C GLY A 34 -3.63 6.93 -6.28
N ILE A 35 -3.29 5.72 -5.88
CA ILE A 35 -4.03 4.97 -4.87
C ILE A 35 -3.49 5.27 -3.47
N THR A 36 -4.36 5.19 -2.46
CA THR A 36 -3.92 5.25 -1.06
C THR A 36 -3.32 3.91 -0.62
N CYS A 37 -2.53 3.93 0.46
CA CYS A 37 -2.05 2.71 1.10
C CYS A 37 -3.20 1.76 1.48
N ILE A 38 -4.40 2.28 1.79
CA ILE A 38 -5.60 1.47 2.07
C ILE A 38 -5.93 0.58 0.88
N LEU A 39 -6.01 1.14 -0.35
CA LEU A 39 -6.30 0.34 -1.54
C LEU A 39 -5.15 -0.63 -1.83
N GLY A 40 -3.91 -0.23 -1.61
CA GLY A 40 -2.74 -1.10 -1.72
C GLY A 40 -2.86 -2.34 -0.85
N TYR A 41 -3.21 -2.17 0.44
CA TYR A 41 -3.40 -3.31 1.37
C TYR A 41 -4.64 -4.15 1.05
N ILE A 42 -5.77 -3.53 0.63
CA ILE A 42 -6.95 -4.27 0.16
C ILE A 42 -6.60 -5.15 -1.04
N SER A 43 -5.88 -4.59 -1.99
CA SER A 43 -5.51 -5.28 -3.23
C SER A 43 -4.46 -6.38 -3.01
N GLY A 44 -3.61 -6.25 -1.99
CA GLY A 44 -2.41 -7.05 -1.84
C GLY A 44 -1.34 -6.65 -2.85
N LYS A 45 -0.24 -7.41 -2.93
CA LYS A 45 0.87 -7.12 -3.84
C LYS A 45 0.39 -7.14 -5.29
N LEU A 46 0.47 -5.98 -5.95
CA LEU A 46 0.02 -5.80 -7.32
C LEU A 46 0.96 -6.51 -8.31
N SER A 47 0.38 -7.18 -9.29
CA SER A 47 1.09 -7.89 -10.36
C SER A 47 0.84 -7.27 -11.75
N ALA A 48 -0.22 -6.48 -11.91
CA ALA A 48 -0.45 -5.73 -13.12
C ALA A 48 -1.28 -4.45 -12.85
N ILE A 49 -0.93 -3.40 -13.56
CA ILE A 49 -1.66 -2.13 -13.59
C ILE A 49 -1.89 -1.76 -15.06
N LYS A 50 -3.14 -1.43 -15.42
CA LYS A 50 -3.48 -0.91 -16.75
C LYS A 50 -4.09 0.47 -16.59
N LEU A 51 -3.63 1.43 -17.36
CA LEU A 51 -4.10 2.81 -17.32
C LEU A 51 -4.72 3.21 -18.68
N ARG A 52 -5.64 4.19 -18.64
CA ARG A 52 -6.15 4.84 -19.85
C ARG A 52 -5.01 5.61 -20.52
N GLN A 53 -5.09 5.72 -21.85
CA GLN A 53 -4.08 6.37 -22.65
C GLN A 53 -4.01 7.88 -22.39
N VAL A 54 -2.82 8.47 -22.55
CA VAL A 54 -2.63 9.92 -22.59
C VAL A 54 -3.56 10.54 -23.63
N GLY A 55 -4.13 11.70 -23.32
CA GLY A 55 -5.13 12.37 -24.12
C GLY A 55 -6.58 12.01 -23.79
N SER A 56 -6.83 10.91 -23.07
CA SER A 56 -8.19 10.52 -22.64
C SER A 56 -8.75 11.53 -21.64
N TYR A 57 -9.99 11.96 -21.81
CA TYR A 57 -10.75 12.70 -20.82
C TYR A 57 -11.50 11.73 -19.93
N ILE A 58 -11.38 11.87 -18.62
CA ILE A 58 -12.01 11.02 -17.62
C ILE A 58 -12.82 11.90 -16.67
N GLU A 59 -14.08 11.57 -16.48
CA GLU A 59 -14.92 12.19 -15.45
C GLU A 59 -14.62 11.59 -14.07
N ARG A 60 -14.76 12.41 -13.03
CA ARG A 60 -14.67 11.96 -11.64
C ARG A 60 -15.55 10.72 -11.39
N GLY A 61 -15.04 9.75 -10.64
CA GLY A 61 -15.71 8.50 -10.34
C GLY A 61 -15.70 7.47 -11.47
N LYS A 62 -15.27 7.83 -12.69
CA LYS A 62 -15.10 6.87 -13.80
C LYS A 62 -13.75 6.18 -13.71
N SER A 63 -13.67 4.99 -14.30
CA SER A 63 -12.43 4.20 -14.33
C SER A 63 -11.38 4.87 -15.21
N PHE A 64 -10.21 5.13 -14.62
CA PHE A 64 -9.01 5.52 -15.37
C PHE A 64 -7.95 4.42 -15.44
N GLY A 65 -8.17 3.29 -14.73
CA GLY A 65 -7.28 2.14 -14.77
C GLY A 65 -7.87 0.92 -14.07
N THR A 66 -7.10 -0.17 -14.09
CA THR A 66 -7.39 -1.41 -13.36
C THR A 66 -6.17 -1.87 -12.60
N LEU A 67 -6.41 -2.54 -11.47
CA LEU A 67 -5.44 -3.20 -10.63
C LEU A 67 -5.67 -4.71 -10.66
N GLU A 68 -4.59 -5.46 -10.67
CA GLU A 68 -4.62 -6.92 -10.64
C GLU A 68 -3.57 -7.46 -9.68
N SER A 69 -3.95 -8.42 -8.87
CA SER A 69 -3.08 -9.21 -8.00
C SER A 69 -3.63 -10.63 -7.89
N PRO A 70 -2.92 -11.59 -7.27
CA PRO A 70 -3.44 -12.94 -7.07
C PRO A 70 -4.78 -13.03 -6.31
N ARG A 71 -5.11 -12.01 -5.50
CA ARG A 71 -6.34 -11.99 -4.68
C ARG A 71 -7.33 -10.87 -5.03
N TYR A 72 -6.99 -9.99 -6.00
CA TYR A 72 -7.79 -8.81 -6.30
C TYR A 72 -7.79 -8.48 -7.78
N PHE A 73 -8.95 -8.15 -8.29
CA PHE A 73 -9.12 -7.46 -9.56
C PHE A 73 -10.14 -6.33 -9.39
N GLY A 74 -9.74 -5.11 -9.72
CA GLY A 74 -10.63 -3.96 -9.54
C GLY A 74 -10.27 -2.78 -10.43
N VAL A 75 -11.19 -1.81 -10.45
CA VAL A 75 -11.01 -0.56 -11.18
C VAL A 75 -10.50 0.53 -10.25
N VAL A 76 -9.62 1.39 -10.76
CA VAL A 76 -9.23 2.64 -10.11
C VAL A 76 -10.07 3.76 -10.69
N ARG A 77 -10.75 4.51 -9.82
CA ARG A 77 -11.65 5.60 -10.21
C ARG A 77 -10.96 6.94 -10.08
N ALA A 78 -11.19 7.81 -11.05
CA ALA A 78 -10.60 9.14 -11.06
C ALA A 78 -11.15 9.98 -9.87
N PRO A 79 -10.28 10.58 -9.03
CA PRO A 79 -10.70 11.45 -7.94
C PRO A 79 -11.22 12.81 -8.43
N ILE A 80 -10.85 13.18 -9.65
CA ILE A 80 -11.16 14.47 -10.31
C ILE A 80 -11.45 14.25 -11.79
N SER A 81 -12.19 15.16 -12.40
CA SER A 81 -12.40 15.18 -13.85
C SER A 81 -11.25 15.91 -14.56
N GLY A 82 -10.77 15.35 -15.66
CA GLY A 82 -9.69 15.95 -16.42
C GLY A 82 -9.19 15.10 -17.55
N ARG A 83 -8.20 15.63 -18.25
CA ARG A 83 -7.51 14.94 -19.35
C ARG A 83 -6.19 14.35 -18.85
N ILE A 84 -5.95 13.09 -19.10
CA ILE A 84 -4.65 12.45 -18.79
C ILE A 84 -3.59 13.08 -19.71
N ILE A 85 -2.57 13.68 -19.11
CA ILE A 85 -1.44 14.29 -19.84
C ILE A 85 -0.15 13.47 -19.71
N GLU A 86 -0.05 12.63 -18.70
CA GLU A 86 1.08 11.73 -18.48
C GLU A 86 0.61 10.49 -17.70
N VAL A 87 1.20 9.34 -17.96
CA VAL A 87 1.04 8.11 -17.19
C VAL A 87 2.40 7.66 -16.66
N ASN A 88 2.38 7.10 -15.47
CA ASN A 88 3.59 6.56 -14.87
C ASN A 88 3.88 5.16 -15.44
N HIS A 89 4.85 5.07 -16.35
CA HIS A 89 5.26 3.80 -16.93
C HIS A 89 5.96 2.89 -15.90
N ALA A 90 6.61 3.46 -14.89
CA ALA A 90 7.30 2.65 -13.88
C ALA A 90 6.35 1.68 -13.15
N ILE A 91 5.12 2.10 -12.81
CA ILE A 91 4.13 1.20 -12.18
C ILE A 91 3.51 0.20 -13.14
N ILE A 92 3.64 0.39 -14.45
CA ILE A 92 3.21 -0.60 -15.45
C ILE A 92 4.25 -1.71 -15.54
N ASP A 93 5.53 -1.34 -15.49
CA ASP A 93 6.66 -2.27 -15.57
C ASP A 93 6.93 -2.95 -14.21
N GLN A 94 6.70 -2.23 -13.09
CA GLN A 94 6.89 -2.66 -11.70
C GLN A 94 5.66 -2.28 -10.86
N PRO A 95 4.55 -3.05 -10.94
CA PRO A 95 3.28 -2.71 -10.29
C PRO A 95 3.36 -2.58 -8.76
N GLU A 96 4.30 -3.29 -8.14
CA GLU A 96 4.58 -3.25 -6.71
C GLU A 96 5.00 -1.86 -6.20
N LEU A 97 5.51 -0.96 -7.04
CA LEU A 97 5.80 0.43 -6.66
C LEU A 97 4.56 1.15 -6.12
N ALA A 98 3.37 0.78 -6.61
CA ALA A 98 2.12 1.35 -6.10
C ALA A 98 1.77 0.85 -4.69
N ASN A 99 2.31 -0.30 -4.25
CA ASN A 99 2.21 -0.78 -2.88
C ASN A 99 3.29 -0.16 -1.99
N ASP A 100 4.54 -0.17 -2.46
CA ASP A 100 5.72 0.19 -1.67
C ASP A 100 5.83 1.70 -1.45
N SER A 101 5.45 2.49 -2.45
CA SER A 101 5.62 3.94 -2.46
C SER A 101 4.39 4.65 -3.06
N PRO A 102 3.17 4.44 -2.51
CA PRO A 102 1.91 4.86 -3.13
C PRO A 102 1.78 6.37 -3.32
N TYR A 103 2.52 7.16 -2.56
CA TYR A 103 2.44 8.63 -2.56
C TYR A 103 3.67 9.32 -3.19
N ALA A 104 4.66 8.55 -3.65
CA ALA A 104 5.85 9.06 -4.35
C ALA A 104 6.01 8.35 -5.69
N GLU A 105 6.88 7.32 -5.80
CA GLU A 105 7.13 6.64 -7.10
C GLU A 105 5.90 5.92 -7.65
N GLY A 106 4.97 5.54 -6.78
CA GLY A 106 3.72 4.83 -7.11
C GLY A 106 2.56 5.71 -7.59
N TRP A 107 2.81 6.96 -8.02
CA TRP A 107 1.77 7.77 -8.66
C TRP A 107 1.30 7.12 -9.97
N PHE A 108 0.03 7.38 -10.39
CA PHE A 108 -0.57 6.70 -11.54
C PHE A 108 -0.60 7.54 -12.80
N ALA A 109 -1.15 8.74 -12.70
CA ALA A 109 -1.28 9.62 -13.82
C ALA A 109 -1.20 11.09 -13.40
N LYS A 110 -0.78 11.96 -14.33
CA LYS A 110 -1.00 13.41 -14.24
C LYS A 110 -2.19 13.78 -15.09
N MET A 111 -3.05 14.62 -14.52
CA MET A 111 -4.26 15.10 -15.18
C MET A 111 -4.23 16.63 -15.31
N GLU A 112 -4.68 17.12 -16.45
CA GLU A 112 -5.04 18.52 -16.65
C GLU A 112 -6.51 18.70 -16.24
N ILE A 113 -6.76 19.59 -15.26
CA ILE A 113 -8.07 19.78 -14.63
C ILE A 113 -8.79 20.95 -15.29
N SER A 114 -10.04 20.75 -15.71
CA SER A 114 -10.83 21.81 -16.35
C SER A 114 -11.35 22.85 -15.35
N ASN A 115 -11.77 22.41 -14.15
CA ASN A 115 -12.35 23.27 -13.11
C ASN A 115 -11.86 22.82 -11.71
N ILE A 116 -10.71 23.36 -11.29
CA ILE A 116 -10.09 23.01 -10.00
C ILE A 116 -10.99 23.31 -8.82
N GLU A 117 -11.65 24.49 -8.81
CA GLU A 117 -12.47 24.94 -7.68
C GLU A 117 -13.66 24.02 -7.43
N GLU A 118 -14.27 23.49 -8.49
CA GLU A 118 -15.38 22.55 -8.38
C GLU A 118 -14.91 21.15 -8.01
N GLU A 119 -13.85 20.67 -8.66
CA GLU A 119 -13.34 19.31 -8.46
C GLU A 119 -12.73 19.12 -7.07
N SER A 120 -12.01 20.12 -6.54
CA SER A 120 -11.38 20.05 -5.21
C SER A 120 -12.39 19.96 -4.06
N LYS A 121 -13.63 20.48 -4.23
CA LYS A 121 -14.69 20.38 -3.21
C LYS A 121 -15.08 18.93 -2.87
N ASN A 122 -14.82 18.01 -3.77
CA ASN A 122 -15.13 16.59 -3.60
C ASN A 122 -14.02 15.81 -2.90
N LEU A 123 -12.90 16.45 -2.63
CA LEU A 123 -11.74 15.86 -1.97
C LEU A 123 -11.58 16.46 -0.56
N GLN A 124 -10.93 15.73 0.31
CA GLN A 124 -10.73 16.14 1.70
C GLN A 124 -9.24 16.10 2.05
N SER A 125 -8.80 17.08 2.85
CA SER A 125 -7.49 16.97 3.49
C SER A 125 -7.51 15.83 4.52
N ILE A 126 -6.34 15.32 4.88
CA ILE A 126 -6.27 14.21 5.84
C ILE A 126 -6.81 14.59 7.21
N GLU A 127 -6.68 15.86 7.61
CA GLU A 127 -7.23 16.38 8.86
C GLU A 127 -8.76 16.27 8.87
N ASN A 128 -9.40 16.61 7.74
CA ASN A 128 -10.85 16.61 7.60
C ASN A 128 -11.45 15.19 7.46
N CYS A 129 -10.68 14.24 6.98
CA CYS A 129 -11.14 12.85 6.81
C CYS A 129 -10.49 11.84 7.77
N TYR A 130 -9.80 12.31 8.81
CA TYR A 130 -9.08 11.47 9.77
C TYR A 130 -9.94 10.33 10.34
N GLU A 131 -11.09 10.65 10.93
CA GLU A 131 -11.99 9.67 11.55
C GLU A 131 -12.52 8.64 10.52
N LYS A 132 -12.82 9.12 9.31
CA LYS A 132 -13.27 8.26 8.22
C LYS A 132 -12.15 7.31 7.79
N MET A 133 -10.91 7.80 7.64
CA MET A 133 -9.75 6.95 7.31
C MET A 133 -9.47 5.93 8.41
N ALA A 134 -9.52 6.33 9.69
CA ALA A 134 -9.36 5.41 10.83
C ALA A 134 -10.42 4.30 10.80
N THR A 135 -11.68 4.66 10.56
CA THR A 135 -12.79 3.70 10.43
C THR A 135 -12.58 2.74 9.27
N LEU A 136 -12.10 3.23 8.12
CA LEU A 136 -11.83 2.41 6.94
C LEU A 136 -10.68 1.42 7.19
N ILE A 137 -9.60 1.85 7.84
CA ILE A 137 -8.48 0.99 8.25
C ILE A 137 -8.99 -0.16 9.14
N GLN A 138 -9.81 0.16 10.14
CA GLN A 138 -10.40 -0.85 11.03
C GLN A 138 -11.35 -1.79 10.28
N LYS A 139 -12.26 -1.24 9.46
CA LYS A 139 -13.24 -2.00 8.69
C LYS A 139 -12.61 -3.02 7.75
N HIS A 140 -11.48 -2.66 7.14
CA HIS A 140 -10.77 -3.53 6.21
C HIS A 140 -9.63 -4.31 6.86
N HIS A 141 -9.49 -4.25 8.19
CA HIS A 141 -8.44 -4.93 8.97
C HIS A 141 -7.03 -4.66 8.43
N ILE A 142 -6.78 -3.39 8.09
CA ILE A 142 -5.49 -3.00 7.50
C ILE A 142 -4.47 -2.78 8.60
N ILE A 143 -3.33 -3.42 8.44
CA ILE A 143 -2.15 -3.25 9.30
C ILE A 143 -1.01 -2.77 8.42
N CYS A 144 -0.70 -1.47 8.49
CA CYS A 144 0.41 -0.89 7.75
C CYS A 144 1.73 -1.13 8.49
N PHE A 145 2.75 -1.56 7.76
CA PHE A 145 4.11 -1.77 8.22
C PHE A 145 5.09 -0.83 7.50
N GLY A 146 6.32 -0.79 7.97
CA GLY A 146 7.39 0.00 7.36
C GLY A 146 7.82 -0.47 5.97
N ALA A 147 7.50 -1.72 5.62
CA ALA A 147 7.64 -2.28 4.28
C ALA A 147 6.38 -3.06 3.92
N PHE A 148 5.96 -3.02 2.65
CA PHE A 148 4.83 -3.79 2.16
C PHE A 148 5.22 -5.27 2.03
N PRO A 149 4.45 -6.23 2.61
CA PRO A 149 4.81 -7.64 2.56
C PRO A 149 4.51 -8.26 1.18
N ASP A 150 5.47 -9.01 0.67
CA ASP A 150 5.31 -9.85 -0.51
C ASP A 150 4.59 -11.17 -0.19
N TYR A 151 4.82 -11.67 1.03
CA TYR A 151 4.28 -12.93 1.53
C TYR A 151 3.72 -12.76 2.93
N GLU A 152 2.66 -13.48 3.22
CA GLU A 152 2.05 -13.55 4.54
C GLU A 152 2.14 -14.98 5.08
N MET A 153 2.57 -15.12 6.33
CA MET A 153 2.76 -16.40 7.01
C MET A 153 2.12 -16.36 8.40
N PHE A 154 1.02 -17.09 8.58
CA PHE A 154 0.31 -17.14 9.85
C PHE A 154 0.63 -18.46 10.57
N GLN A 155 1.24 -18.38 11.75
CA GLN A 155 1.68 -19.50 12.57
C GLN A 155 1.07 -19.39 13.96
N ILE A 156 -0.26 -19.53 14.01
CA ILE A 156 -1.04 -19.48 15.26
C ILE A 156 -1.11 -20.88 15.88
N GLY A 157 -0.81 -20.99 17.18
CA GLY A 157 -0.75 -22.24 17.90
C GLY A 157 0.44 -23.12 17.51
N VAL A 158 1.47 -22.54 16.88
CA VAL A 158 2.68 -23.23 16.45
C VAL A 158 3.86 -22.74 17.28
N GLU A 159 4.64 -23.66 17.84
CA GLU A 159 5.86 -23.36 18.61
C GLU A 159 6.88 -22.60 17.74
N CYS A 160 7.62 -21.69 18.37
CA CYS A 160 8.56 -20.80 17.69
C CYS A 160 9.60 -21.56 16.84
N ALA A 161 10.17 -22.65 17.35
CA ALA A 161 11.16 -23.45 16.60
C ALA A 161 10.60 -24.01 15.27
N ALA A 162 9.36 -24.50 15.27
CA ALA A 162 8.70 -24.98 14.05
C ALA A 162 8.34 -23.81 13.10
N THR A 163 8.00 -22.66 13.67
CA THR A 163 7.74 -21.43 12.91
C THR A 163 8.98 -20.95 12.18
N LEU A 164 10.14 -20.91 12.86
CA LEU A 164 11.42 -20.51 12.25
C LEU A 164 11.85 -21.48 11.14
N THR A 165 11.67 -22.79 11.33
CA THR A 165 11.95 -23.77 10.26
C THR A 165 11.12 -23.49 9.00
N LYS A 166 9.83 -23.22 9.16
CA LYS A 166 8.95 -22.89 8.02
C LYS A 166 9.31 -21.54 7.38
N LEU A 167 9.76 -20.58 8.19
CA LEU A 167 10.23 -19.31 7.67
C LEU A 167 11.48 -19.50 6.83
N ASP A 168 12.44 -20.30 7.28
CA ASP A 168 13.65 -20.65 6.52
C ASP A 168 13.28 -21.34 5.19
N GLU A 169 12.38 -22.34 5.21
CA GLU A 169 11.89 -23.01 4.01
C GLU A 169 11.20 -22.05 3.00
N LEU A 170 10.48 -21.02 3.51
CA LEU A 170 9.87 -19.99 2.66
C LEU A 170 10.96 -19.10 2.07
N LEU A 171 11.91 -18.65 2.90
CA LEU A 171 13.00 -17.77 2.46
C LEU A 171 13.90 -18.43 1.43
N GLU A 172 14.12 -19.75 1.47
CA GLU A 172 14.85 -20.47 0.44
C GLU A 172 14.18 -20.38 -0.95
N LYS A 173 12.86 -20.28 -1.00
CA LYS A 173 12.06 -20.32 -2.25
C LYS A 173 11.82 -18.96 -2.87
N ILE A 174 11.87 -17.88 -2.08
CA ILE A 174 11.60 -16.52 -2.54
C ILE A 174 12.88 -15.79 -2.95
N ILE A 175 12.74 -14.65 -3.65
CA ILE A 175 13.90 -13.89 -4.12
C ILE A 175 14.47 -12.96 -3.05
N ILE A 176 15.76 -12.64 -3.17
CA ILE A 176 16.42 -11.65 -2.31
C ILE A 176 15.70 -10.31 -2.44
N GLY A 177 15.48 -9.63 -1.31
CA GLY A 177 14.76 -8.38 -1.23
C GLY A 177 13.28 -8.53 -0.90
N ASN A 178 12.67 -9.71 -1.11
CA ASN A 178 11.28 -9.95 -0.71
C ASN A 178 11.07 -9.80 0.79
N VAL A 179 9.88 -9.37 1.15
CA VAL A 179 9.44 -9.11 2.53
C VAL A 179 8.38 -10.12 2.93
N VAL A 180 8.56 -10.74 4.08
CA VAL A 180 7.59 -11.67 4.69
C VAL A 180 6.97 -11.03 5.92
N HIS A 181 5.64 -11.01 5.99
CA HIS A 181 4.88 -10.72 7.20
C HIS A 181 4.57 -12.02 7.91
N LEU A 182 5.28 -12.28 9.01
CA LEU A 182 5.05 -13.43 9.88
C LEU A 182 4.19 -13.03 11.07
N VAL A 183 3.16 -13.82 11.37
CA VAL A 183 2.31 -13.66 12.56
C VAL A 183 2.41 -14.90 13.43
N SER A 184 2.66 -14.71 14.73
CA SER A 184 2.75 -15.78 15.73
C SER A 184 2.10 -15.36 17.04
N ASP A 185 1.55 -16.33 17.79
CA ASP A 185 1.03 -16.15 19.15
C ASP A 185 1.94 -16.78 20.22
N ASP A 186 3.10 -17.30 19.82
CA ASP A 186 4.10 -17.83 20.76
C ASP A 186 4.71 -16.69 21.59
N THR A 187 4.68 -16.87 22.91
CA THR A 187 5.13 -15.84 23.86
C THR A 187 6.64 -15.60 23.85
N THR A 188 7.42 -16.48 23.24
CA THR A 188 8.89 -16.37 23.10
C THR A 188 9.31 -15.82 21.74
N ALA A 189 8.36 -15.64 20.82
CA ALA A 189 8.63 -15.33 19.41
C ALA A 189 9.45 -14.05 19.23
N ASP A 190 9.25 -13.03 20.06
CA ASP A 190 9.98 -11.76 19.97
C ASP A 190 11.49 -11.94 20.22
N LEU A 191 11.87 -12.69 21.23
CA LEU A 191 13.28 -12.95 21.53
C LEU A 191 13.91 -13.91 20.50
N GLU A 192 13.19 -14.97 20.14
CA GLU A 192 13.71 -15.95 19.20
C GLU A 192 13.86 -15.39 17.77
N MET A 193 12.97 -14.49 17.34
CA MET A 193 13.09 -13.83 16.04
C MET A 193 14.31 -12.90 15.97
N VAL A 194 14.64 -12.20 17.04
CA VAL A 194 15.86 -11.38 17.09
C VAL A 194 17.11 -12.27 16.97
N ARG A 195 17.20 -13.34 17.77
CA ARG A 195 18.31 -14.31 17.72
C ARG A 195 18.45 -14.95 16.33
N TRP A 196 17.33 -15.38 15.77
CA TRP A 196 17.28 -15.97 14.44
C TRP A 196 17.79 -15.00 13.35
N SER A 197 17.35 -13.73 13.41
CA SER A 197 17.80 -12.69 12.49
C SER A 197 19.33 -12.48 12.56
N GLU A 198 19.91 -12.44 13.79
CA GLU A 198 21.34 -12.33 14.00
C GLU A 198 22.12 -13.54 13.48
N GLN A 199 21.58 -14.75 13.70
CA GLN A 199 22.23 -16.00 13.27
C GLN A 199 22.19 -16.21 11.76
N THR A 200 21.05 -15.92 11.14
CA THR A 200 20.84 -16.13 9.69
C THR A 200 21.33 -14.97 8.84
N GLY A 201 21.43 -13.76 9.42
CA GLY A 201 21.72 -12.51 8.70
C GLY A 201 20.57 -12.03 7.83
N GLN A 202 19.36 -12.53 8.05
CA GLN A 202 18.13 -11.98 7.47
C GLN A 202 17.75 -10.71 8.24
N LEU A 203 17.07 -9.77 7.60
CA LEU A 203 16.78 -8.47 8.22
C LEU A 203 15.38 -8.45 8.84
N LEU A 204 15.32 -8.34 10.17
CA LEU A 204 14.08 -8.06 10.89
C LEU A 204 13.81 -6.55 10.86
N LEU A 205 12.90 -6.11 9.98
CA LEU A 205 12.57 -4.70 9.77
C LEU A 205 11.69 -4.11 10.86
N GLU A 206 10.72 -4.90 11.32
CA GLU A 206 9.76 -4.44 12.32
C GLU A 206 9.26 -5.62 13.16
N THR A 207 9.07 -5.38 14.46
CA THR A 207 8.35 -6.25 15.37
C THR A 207 7.23 -5.46 16.02
N ARG A 208 6.02 -5.98 15.99
CA ARG A 208 4.85 -5.35 16.61
C ARG A 208 4.03 -6.37 17.36
N LYS A 209 3.55 -5.98 18.54
CA LYS A 209 2.61 -6.79 19.31
C LYS A 209 1.23 -6.16 19.28
N GLU A 210 0.22 -6.93 18.87
CA GLU A 210 -1.19 -6.56 18.90
C GLU A 210 -1.99 -7.63 19.67
N GLY A 211 -2.42 -7.29 20.87
CA GLY A 211 -3.03 -8.26 21.77
C GLY A 211 -2.07 -9.39 22.14
N ASN A 212 -2.42 -10.62 21.79
CA ASN A 212 -1.58 -11.81 21.97
C ASN A 212 -0.77 -12.19 20.71
N LEU A 213 -0.89 -11.42 19.63
CA LEU A 213 -0.19 -11.68 18.37
C LEU A 213 1.07 -10.84 18.24
N TYR A 214 2.13 -11.46 17.77
CA TYR A 214 3.34 -10.81 17.32
C TYR A 214 3.35 -10.78 15.79
N HIS A 215 3.64 -9.61 15.24
CA HIS A 215 3.82 -9.36 13.81
C HIS A 215 5.29 -9.04 13.56
N PHE A 216 5.89 -9.79 12.66
CA PHE A 216 7.29 -9.60 12.25
C PHE A 216 7.35 -9.30 10.77
N ILE A 217 8.09 -8.26 10.40
CA ILE A 217 8.38 -7.94 9.02
C ILE A 217 9.83 -8.30 8.75
N VAL A 218 10.03 -9.33 7.95
CA VAL A 218 11.34 -9.92 7.66
C VAL A 218 11.68 -9.72 6.20
N LYS A 219 12.86 -9.16 5.91
CA LYS A 219 13.37 -9.03 4.55
C LYS A 219 14.45 -10.06 4.28
N LYS A 220 14.31 -10.78 3.16
CA LYS A 220 15.34 -11.70 2.68
C LYS A 220 16.56 -10.95 2.19
N MET A 221 17.73 -11.25 2.77
CA MET A 221 19.00 -10.59 2.45
C MET A 221 19.96 -11.43 1.63
N LYS A 222 19.84 -12.77 1.68
CA LYS A 222 20.73 -13.72 0.98
C LYS A 222 20.02 -15.05 0.70
#